data_3ce8056b1ebae137d1f0c7e24d0e372b
#
_entry.id   3ce8056b1ebae137d1f0c7e24d0e372b
#
_cell.length_a   1.000
_cell.length_b   1.000
_cell.length_c   1.000
_cell.angle_alpha   90.00
_cell.angle_beta   90.00
_cell.angle_gamma   90.00
#
_symmetry.space_group_name_H-M   'P 1'
#
loop_
_entity.id
_entity.type
_entity.pdbx_description
1 polymer ?
#
loop_
_entity_poly.entity_id
_entity_poly.type
_entity_poly.pdbx_seq_one_letter_code
_entity_poly.pdbx_strand_id
1 'polypeptide(L)'
;KAERLHLKDMWQWRIAWVTLFFKKGNNTISMGKTKKNIIYQMIYQILAIALPLITTPIVTRGLGADGLGQYSYTNSVVAYFSIFALLGVNNYGTREISKANAEGNRATVSKTFCGIYYLQVFLSLIVILGYYGTALLCLKKYKSLLLVQGLQLVSTMFDISWLYFGLENFKVTVTRNMIVKLLCAIVIVLFVKKPTDIYLYALTLILSAAVSNFILLISAKKYIDFCLVPIKDIVKNLKPNIILFIPVVAASIFNYTDKIMLGQLAGTVQTGYYEAMEKIINVPMACVSAIANVMFPRISSLVKQCEKKVVIDKYVARSLYGVIWFAVACFFGMLAVSDQFVPFFLGDGFKNAIIVVQLGCLILLPKSFRIIINSECLLPYERDKGTILSTIIAACSNVVFNAIMIPRLGAVGAETATILSEVMYCAVMLLIIRKQFRVVRMILTSMPFGAFGYVMYRSIMLVKSAINLGVVACLCIEVILGGVIYIVLSVGYLAVINSHNLRREKN
;
A
#
# COMPACT_ATOMS: atom_id res chain seq x y z
N LYS A 1 31.77 25.13 10.05
CA LYS A 1 32.42 23.78 9.85
C LYS A 1 31.40 22.64 9.69
N ALA A 2 30.26 22.66 10.37
CA ALA A 2 29.21 21.63 10.22
C ALA A 2 28.49 21.67 8.86
N GLU A 3 28.38 22.84 8.20
CA GLU A 3 27.76 22.97 6.88
C GLU A 3 28.66 22.45 5.74
N ARG A 4 29.97 22.46 5.89
CA ARG A 4 30.92 21.98 4.86
C ARG A 4 30.97 20.45 4.77
N LEU A 5 30.69 19.73 5.86
CA LEU A 5 30.66 18.26 5.88
C LEU A 5 29.43 17.67 5.15
N HIS A 6 28.32 18.42 5.04
CA HIS A 6 27.06 17.92 4.48
C HIS A 6 27.07 17.65 2.96
N LEU A 7 27.97 18.29 2.23
CA LEU A 7 28.01 18.20 0.77
C LEU A 7 29.06 17.18 0.25
N LYS A 8 30.13 16.95 1.04
CA LYS A 8 31.24 16.08 0.66
C LYS A 8 30.84 14.60 0.53
N ASP A 9 29.95 14.16 1.41
CA ASP A 9 29.52 12.77 1.46
C ASP A 9 28.38 12.41 0.49
N MET A 10 27.72 13.37 -0.13
CA MET A 10 26.67 13.10 -1.13
C MET A 10 27.18 12.38 -2.39
N TRP A 11 28.51 12.34 -2.56
CA TRP A 11 29.17 11.96 -3.82
C TRP A 11 29.85 10.60 -3.88
N GLN A 12 30.18 10.01 -2.76
CA GLN A 12 30.56 8.58 -2.75
C GLN A 12 29.40 7.66 -3.21
N TRP A 13 28.35 8.28 -3.70
CA TRP A 13 27.01 7.72 -3.95
C TRP A 13 26.74 7.23 -5.37
N ARG A 14 27.59 7.60 -6.35
CA ARG A 14 27.39 7.18 -7.75
C ARG A 14 27.43 5.68 -7.97
N ILE A 15 28.14 4.98 -7.12
CA ILE A 15 28.28 3.50 -7.19
C ILE A 15 27.47 2.81 -6.07
N ALA A 16 27.05 3.56 -5.05
CA ALA A 16 26.43 3.00 -3.86
C ALA A 16 24.98 2.55 -4.03
N TRP A 17 24.25 3.02 -5.04
CA TRP A 17 22.90 2.49 -5.32
C TRP A 17 22.95 1.01 -5.67
N VAL A 18 23.91 0.60 -6.49
CA VAL A 18 24.11 -0.83 -6.86
C VAL A 18 24.82 -1.60 -5.73
N THR A 19 25.76 -0.96 -5.03
CA THR A 19 26.55 -1.62 -3.96
C THR A 19 25.85 -1.66 -2.60
N LEU A 20 24.84 -0.82 -2.34
CA LEU A 20 24.05 -0.85 -1.09
C LEU A 20 23.21 -2.13 -0.97
N PHE A 21 22.78 -2.72 -2.08
CA PHE A 21 22.16 -4.03 -2.08
C PHE A 21 23.14 -5.18 -1.75
N PHE A 22 24.46 -4.97 -1.89
CA PHE A 22 25.48 -6.03 -1.79
C PHE A 22 26.56 -5.83 -0.75
N LYS A 23 26.63 -4.69 -0.01
CA LYS A 23 27.69 -4.49 0.98
C LYS A 23 27.40 -5.24 2.28
N LYS A 24 28.12 -6.33 2.47
CA LYS A 24 28.22 -7.15 3.67
C LYS A 24 28.59 -6.30 4.91
N GLY A 25 27.64 -6.08 5.82
CA GLY A 25 27.95 -5.66 7.18
C GLY A 25 28.43 -6.88 7.97
N ASN A 26 29.66 -6.85 8.47
CA ASN A 26 30.18 -7.85 9.39
C ASN A 26 29.50 -7.71 10.75
N ASN A 27 28.45 -8.47 11.00
CA ASN A 27 28.03 -8.85 12.35
C ASN A 27 27.29 -10.17 12.25
N THR A 28 27.91 -11.19 12.79
CA THR A 28 27.44 -12.56 12.90
C THR A 28 26.42 -12.68 14.02
N ILE A 29 25.15 -12.43 13.71
CA ILE A 29 24.01 -12.89 14.50
C ILE A 29 23.07 -13.62 13.55
N SER A 30 22.85 -14.92 13.80
CA SER A 30 21.80 -15.79 13.21
C SER A 30 21.21 -15.35 11.83
N MET A 31 22.06 -15.00 10.89
CA MET A 31 21.68 -14.37 9.60
C MET A 31 20.99 -15.33 8.61
N GLY A 32 20.92 -16.62 8.88
CA GLY A 32 20.35 -17.60 7.95
C GLY A 32 18.82 -17.52 7.82
N LYS A 33 18.08 -17.47 8.91
CA LYS A 33 16.60 -17.41 8.91
C LYS A 33 16.10 -16.06 8.45
N THR A 34 16.64 -14.96 8.96
CA THR A 34 16.21 -13.60 8.63
C THR A 34 16.43 -13.25 7.16
N LYS A 35 17.57 -13.65 6.56
CA LYS A 35 17.82 -13.45 5.12
C LYS A 35 16.83 -14.21 4.25
N LYS A 36 16.55 -15.48 4.60
CA LYS A 36 15.55 -16.27 3.86
C LYS A 36 14.16 -15.64 3.94
N ASN A 37 13.75 -15.18 5.12
CA ASN A 37 12.45 -14.51 5.30
C ASN A 37 12.34 -13.22 4.49
N ILE A 38 13.40 -12.41 4.41
CA ILE A 38 13.44 -11.20 3.56
C ILE A 38 13.29 -11.57 2.08
N ILE A 39 14.01 -12.57 1.60
CA ILE A 39 13.91 -13.04 0.20
C ILE A 39 12.50 -13.52 -0.12
N TYR A 40 11.88 -14.32 0.75
CA TYR A 40 10.49 -14.77 0.57
C TYR A 40 9.52 -13.58 0.50
N GLN A 41 9.68 -12.58 1.37
CA GLN A 41 8.84 -11.38 1.33
C GLN A 41 9.06 -10.55 0.04
N MET A 42 10.30 -10.43 -0.43
CA MET A 42 10.59 -9.73 -1.70
C MET A 42 9.95 -10.44 -2.89
N ILE A 43 10.09 -11.77 -2.99
CA ILE A 43 9.45 -12.55 -4.05
C ILE A 43 7.92 -12.40 -3.98
N TYR A 44 7.34 -12.46 -2.78
CA TYR A 44 5.91 -12.25 -2.58
C TYR A 44 5.46 -10.85 -3.03
N GLN A 45 6.21 -9.79 -2.72
CA GLN A 45 5.89 -8.43 -3.14
C GLN A 45 5.96 -8.27 -4.66
N ILE A 46 6.98 -8.84 -5.31
CA ILE A 46 7.07 -8.84 -6.78
C ILE A 46 5.84 -9.52 -7.39
N LEU A 47 5.45 -10.67 -6.86
CA LEU A 47 4.29 -11.41 -7.34
C LEU A 47 2.98 -10.67 -7.05
N ALA A 48 2.87 -10.02 -5.90
CA ALA A 48 1.72 -9.21 -5.53
C ALA A 48 1.52 -7.98 -6.45
N ILE A 49 2.60 -7.49 -7.08
CA ILE A 49 2.55 -6.43 -8.11
C ILE A 49 2.26 -7.03 -9.50
N ALA A 50 2.93 -8.12 -9.87
CA ALA A 50 2.83 -8.71 -11.19
C ALA A 50 1.44 -9.31 -11.47
N LEU A 51 0.83 -9.97 -10.48
CA LEU A 51 -0.48 -10.58 -10.67
C LEU A 51 -1.59 -9.59 -11.03
N PRO A 52 -1.76 -8.44 -10.34
CA PRO A 52 -2.72 -7.41 -10.77
C PRO A 52 -2.42 -6.85 -12.16
N LEU A 53 -1.17 -6.71 -12.56
CA LEU A 53 -0.82 -6.25 -13.91
C LEU A 53 -1.32 -7.20 -15.01
N ILE A 54 -1.34 -8.50 -14.73
CA ILE A 54 -1.85 -9.52 -15.67
C ILE A 54 -3.38 -9.61 -15.60
N THR A 55 -3.95 -9.62 -14.40
CA THR A 55 -5.39 -9.85 -14.23
C THR A 55 -6.24 -8.62 -14.47
N THR A 56 -5.72 -7.41 -14.20
CA THR A 56 -6.50 -6.16 -14.35
C THR A 56 -7.02 -5.97 -15.78
N PRO A 57 -6.21 -6.06 -16.86
CA PRO A 57 -6.72 -5.90 -18.22
C PRO A 57 -7.82 -6.90 -18.60
N ILE A 58 -7.75 -8.11 -18.05
CA ILE A 58 -8.74 -9.16 -18.31
C ILE A 58 -10.04 -8.86 -17.58
N VAL A 59 -9.94 -8.50 -16.31
CA VAL A 59 -11.10 -8.16 -15.47
C VAL A 59 -11.80 -6.91 -16.00
N THR A 60 -11.05 -5.86 -16.38
CA THR A 60 -11.63 -4.61 -16.87
C THR A 60 -12.32 -4.78 -18.22
N ARG A 61 -11.75 -5.58 -19.12
CA ARG A 61 -12.38 -5.89 -20.42
C ARG A 61 -13.55 -6.86 -20.28
N GLY A 62 -13.45 -7.84 -19.37
CA GLY A 62 -14.49 -8.82 -19.13
C GLY A 62 -15.71 -8.21 -18.42
N LEU A 63 -15.50 -7.59 -17.26
CA LEU A 63 -16.58 -7.05 -16.44
C LEU A 63 -17.05 -5.65 -16.87
N GLY A 64 -16.19 -4.90 -17.58
CA GLY A 64 -16.43 -3.48 -17.86
C GLY A 64 -16.34 -2.59 -16.61
N ALA A 65 -16.53 -1.28 -16.82
CA ALA A 65 -16.46 -0.31 -15.73
C ALA A 65 -17.57 -0.50 -14.69
N ASP A 66 -18.78 -0.81 -15.14
CA ASP A 66 -19.92 -1.02 -14.24
C ASP A 66 -19.75 -2.27 -13.38
N GLY A 67 -19.39 -3.42 -13.97
CA GLY A 67 -19.17 -4.66 -13.23
C GLY A 67 -18.00 -4.54 -12.24
N LEU A 68 -16.88 -3.93 -12.65
CA LEU A 68 -15.77 -3.65 -11.75
C LEU A 68 -16.19 -2.75 -10.59
N GLY A 69 -17.00 -1.72 -10.87
CA GLY A 69 -17.50 -0.80 -9.85
C GLY A 69 -18.50 -1.45 -8.89
N GLN A 70 -19.41 -2.29 -9.40
CA GLN A 70 -20.31 -3.08 -8.53
C GLN A 70 -19.54 -3.96 -7.56
N TYR A 71 -18.52 -4.66 -8.07
CA TYR A 71 -17.63 -5.45 -7.23
C TYR A 71 -16.90 -4.57 -6.20
N SER A 72 -16.31 -3.47 -6.62
CA SER A 72 -15.52 -2.58 -5.75
C SER A 72 -16.37 -1.95 -4.65
N TYR A 73 -17.57 -1.46 -4.99
CA TYR A 73 -18.53 -0.93 -4.03
C TYR A 73 -18.91 -1.97 -2.96
N THR A 74 -19.39 -3.13 -3.41
CA THR A 74 -19.87 -4.18 -2.51
C THR A 74 -18.74 -4.78 -1.67
N ASN A 75 -17.54 -4.94 -2.25
CA ASN A 75 -16.35 -5.39 -1.53
C ASN A 75 -15.92 -4.37 -0.46
N SER A 76 -16.04 -3.06 -0.72
CA SER A 76 -15.72 -2.02 0.25
C SER A 76 -16.67 -2.04 1.45
N VAL A 77 -17.96 -2.33 1.23
CA VAL A 77 -18.93 -2.54 2.30
C VAL A 77 -18.52 -3.74 3.16
N VAL A 78 -18.23 -4.89 2.56
CA VAL A 78 -17.78 -6.09 3.29
C VAL A 78 -16.47 -5.85 4.04
N ALA A 79 -15.54 -5.11 3.42
CA ALA A 79 -14.26 -4.77 4.05
C ALA A 79 -14.45 -3.96 5.34
N TYR A 80 -15.40 -3.04 5.39
CA TYR A 80 -15.73 -2.33 6.64
C TYR A 80 -16.19 -3.30 7.73
N PHE A 81 -17.10 -4.21 7.41
CA PHE A 81 -17.54 -5.22 8.39
C PHE A 81 -16.39 -6.15 8.80
N SER A 82 -15.49 -6.51 7.88
CA SER A 82 -14.31 -7.34 8.17
C SER A 82 -13.38 -6.71 9.22
N ILE A 83 -13.26 -5.38 9.21
CA ILE A 83 -12.46 -4.65 10.19
C ILE A 83 -13.04 -4.79 11.60
N PHE A 84 -14.37 -4.71 11.73
CA PHE A 84 -15.05 -4.93 13.00
C PHE A 84 -14.99 -6.40 13.45
N ALA A 85 -15.01 -7.35 12.51
CA ALA A 85 -14.86 -8.77 12.81
C ALA A 85 -13.49 -9.12 13.40
N LEU A 86 -12.42 -8.49 12.88
CA LEU A 86 -11.05 -8.68 13.38
C LEU A 86 -10.73 -7.80 14.58
N LEU A 87 -11.42 -6.69 14.75
CA LEU A 87 -11.26 -5.68 15.82
C LEU A 87 -9.77 -5.32 16.01
N GLY A 88 -8.80 -5.47 16.04
CA GLY A 88 -7.35 -5.20 16.21
C GLY A 88 -6.56 -6.48 16.43
N VAL A 89 -7.18 -7.65 16.24
CA VAL A 89 -6.60 -8.95 16.54
C VAL A 89 -5.28 -9.18 15.80
N ASN A 90 -5.14 -8.72 14.56
CA ASN A 90 -3.90 -8.89 13.81
C ASN A 90 -2.68 -8.31 14.53
N ASN A 91 -2.77 -7.09 15.03
CA ASN A 91 -1.69 -6.43 15.74
C ASN A 91 -1.53 -6.97 17.17
N TYR A 92 -2.63 -7.14 17.88
CA TYR A 92 -2.64 -7.63 19.25
C TYR A 92 -2.17 -9.08 19.32
N GLY A 93 -2.75 -9.96 18.50
CA GLY A 93 -2.42 -11.38 18.46
C GLY A 93 -0.96 -11.62 18.09
N THR A 94 -0.45 -10.92 17.06
CA THR A 94 0.97 -11.00 16.69
C THR A 94 1.88 -10.67 17.88
N ARG A 95 1.57 -9.57 18.60
CA ARG A 95 2.36 -9.14 19.77
C ARG A 95 2.31 -10.15 20.93
N GLU A 96 1.11 -10.61 21.29
CA GLU A 96 0.96 -11.51 22.44
C GLU A 96 1.51 -12.92 22.14
N ILE A 97 1.34 -13.42 20.92
CA ILE A 97 1.97 -14.68 20.49
C ILE A 97 3.51 -14.57 20.49
N SER A 98 4.06 -13.43 20.03
CA SER A 98 5.51 -13.21 20.07
C SER A 98 6.05 -13.25 21.51
N LYS A 99 5.32 -12.66 22.47
CA LYS A 99 5.68 -12.71 23.90
C LYS A 99 5.60 -14.14 24.43
N ALA A 100 4.48 -14.84 24.16
CA ALA A 100 4.30 -16.21 24.62
C ALA A 100 5.34 -17.18 24.02
N ASN A 101 5.72 -16.96 22.75
CA ASN A 101 6.74 -17.75 22.08
C ASN A 101 8.15 -17.53 22.70
N ALA A 102 8.43 -16.32 23.19
CA ALA A 102 9.69 -16.01 23.87
C ALA A 102 9.85 -16.76 25.20
N GLU A 103 8.76 -17.20 25.84
CA GLU A 103 8.78 -18.05 27.04
C GLU A 103 9.15 -19.51 26.73
N GLY A 104 9.16 -19.92 25.46
CA GLY A 104 9.54 -21.25 25.00
C GLY A 104 8.56 -22.37 25.37
N ASN A 105 7.36 -22.05 25.89
CA ASN A 105 6.36 -23.01 26.33
C ASN A 105 5.19 -23.08 25.35
N ARG A 106 5.01 -24.25 24.71
CA ARG A 106 3.89 -24.52 23.77
C ARG A 106 2.53 -24.36 24.43
N ALA A 107 2.37 -24.72 25.70
CA ALA A 107 1.10 -24.61 26.41
C ALA A 107 0.70 -23.12 26.60
N THR A 108 1.66 -22.24 26.91
CA THR A 108 1.43 -20.80 27.01
C THR A 108 0.99 -20.21 25.66
N VAL A 109 1.68 -20.58 24.57
CA VAL A 109 1.31 -20.17 23.20
C VAL A 109 -0.09 -20.64 22.86
N SER A 110 -0.42 -21.91 23.16
CA SER A 110 -1.74 -22.51 22.90
C SER A 110 -2.86 -21.79 23.66
N LYS A 111 -2.67 -21.55 24.96
CA LYS A 111 -3.64 -20.82 25.79
C LYS A 111 -3.86 -19.38 25.29
N THR A 112 -2.79 -18.68 24.95
CA THR A 112 -2.84 -17.31 24.42
C THR A 112 -3.58 -17.28 23.07
N PHE A 113 -3.24 -18.23 22.18
CA PHE A 113 -3.92 -18.38 20.90
C PHE A 113 -5.40 -18.62 21.07
N CYS A 114 -5.79 -19.63 21.86
CA CYS A 114 -7.21 -19.99 22.05
C CYS A 114 -8.01 -18.82 22.63
N GLY A 115 -7.45 -18.08 23.61
CA GLY A 115 -8.14 -16.93 24.20
C GLY A 115 -8.40 -15.80 23.20
N ILE A 116 -7.46 -15.53 22.30
CA ILE A 116 -7.61 -14.50 21.25
C ILE A 116 -8.51 -15.01 20.13
N TYR A 117 -8.34 -16.26 19.70
CA TYR A 117 -9.09 -16.84 18.59
C TYR A 117 -10.59 -17.01 18.93
N TYR A 118 -10.93 -17.43 20.13
CA TYR A 118 -12.33 -17.52 20.54
C TYR A 118 -13.01 -16.15 20.61
N LEU A 119 -12.28 -15.11 21.03
CA LEU A 119 -12.78 -13.73 20.94
C LEU A 119 -13.03 -13.32 19.49
N GLN A 120 -12.10 -13.60 18.58
CA GLN A 120 -12.23 -13.32 17.16
C GLN A 120 -13.44 -14.02 16.54
N VAL A 121 -13.63 -15.32 16.81
CA VAL A 121 -14.77 -16.09 16.33
C VAL A 121 -16.08 -15.50 16.83
N PHE A 122 -16.16 -15.18 18.13
CA PHE A 122 -17.37 -14.60 18.73
C PHE A 122 -17.73 -13.25 18.09
N LEU A 123 -16.75 -12.35 17.96
CA LEU A 123 -16.95 -11.04 17.32
C LEU A 123 -17.32 -11.18 15.85
N SER A 124 -16.67 -12.09 15.14
CA SER A 124 -16.97 -12.36 13.72
C SER A 124 -18.40 -12.86 13.53
N LEU A 125 -18.90 -13.72 14.40
CA LEU A 125 -20.30 -14.20 14.32
C LEU A 125 -21.29 -13.06 14.51
N ILE A 126 -21.07 -12.18 15.48
CA ILE A 126 -21.91 -10.98 15.69
C ILE A 126 -21.90 -10.09 14.43
N VAL A 127 -20.71 -9.85 13.87
CA VAL A 127 -20.57 -9.00 12.69
C VAL A 127 -21.19 -9.65 11.44
N ILE A 128 -21.07 -10.97 11.27
CA ILE A 128 -21.71 -11.70 10.17
C ILE A 128 -23.25 -11.57 10.27
N LEU A 129 -23.81 -11.77 11.45
CA LEU A 129 -25.26 -11.59 11.66
C LEU A 129 -25.69 -10.15 11.37
N GLY A 130 -24.95 -9.16 11.87
CA GLY A 130 -25.20 -7.74 11.59
C GLY A 130 -25.09 -7.40 10.11
N TYR A 131 -24.09 -7.94 9.41
CA TYR A 131 -23.91 -7.73 7.97
C TYR A 131 -25.08 -8.29 7.16
N TYR A 132 -25.44 -9.57 7.37
CA TYR A 132 -26.55 -10.18 6.64
C TYR A 132 -27.89 -9.52 6.99
N GLY A 133 -28.07 -9.07 8.24
CA GLY A 133 -29.22 -8.28 8.64
C GLY A 133 -29.28 -6.95 7.86
N THR A 134 -28.18 -6.19 7.79
CA THR A 134 -28.14 -4.93 7.02
C THR A 134 -28.26 -5.15 5.51
N ALA A 135 -27.61 -6.19 4.97
CA ALA A 135 -27.71 -6.53 3.54
C ALA A 135 -29.12 -6.92 3.11
N LEU A 136 -29.86 -7.63 3.97
CA LEU A 136 -31.23 -8.05 3.70
C LEU A 136 -32.24 -6.91 3.84
N LEU A 137 -32.10 -6.06 4.86
CA LEU A 137 -33.08 -5.07 5.25
C LEU A 137 -32.83 -3.68 4.62
N CYS A 138 -31.57 -3.25 4.55
CA CYS A 138 -31.22 -1.88 4.21
C CYS A 138 -30.63 -1.74 2.81
N LEU A 139 -29.81 -2.71 2.33
CA LEU A 139 -29.07 -2.60 1.10
C LEU A 139 -29.81 -3.31 -0.05
N LYS A 140 -30.77 -2.62 -0.68
CA LYS A 140 -31.55 -3.18 -1.80
C LYS A 140 -30.74 -3.29 -3.10
N LYS A 141 -29.85 -2.33 -3.35
CA LYS A 141 -29.04 -2.25 -4.57
C LYS A 141 -27.90 -3.28 -4.48
N TYR A 142 -27.73 -4.10 -5.51
CA TYR A 142 -26.71 -5.15 -5.60
C TYR A 142 -26.80 -6.24 -4.51
N LYS A 143 -28.02 -6.49 -3.98
CA LYS A 143 -28.27 -7.43 -2.88
C LYS A 143 -27.63 -8.81 -3.10
N SER A 144 -27.83 -9.41 -4.28
CA SER A 144 -27.28 -10.73 -4.59
C SER A 144 -25.75 -10.76 -4.49
N LEU A 145 -25.07 -9.73 -4.99
CA LEU A 145 -23.62 -9.66 -4.92
C LEU A 145 -23.12 -9.41 -3.49
N LEU A 146 -23.83 -8.58 -2.72
CA LEU A 146 -23.55 -8.39 -1.29
C LEU A 146 -23.67 -9.70 -0.52
N LEU A 147 -24.73 -10.49 -0.74
CA LEU A 147 -24.92 -11.78 -0.08
C LEU A 147 -23.76 -12.74 -0.39
N VAL A 148 -23.33 -12.81 -1.65
CA VAL A 148 -22.18 -13.63 -2.04
C VAL A 148 -20.89 -13.12 -1.40
N GLN A 149 -20.64 -11.83 -1.43
CA GLN A 149 -19.42 -11.26 -0.84
C GLN A 149 -19.40 -11.34 0.69
N GLY A 150 -20.55 -11.45 1.36
CA GLY A 150 -20.63 -11.72 2.79
C GLY A 150 -19.91 -13.01 3.22
N LEU A 151 -19.72 -13.97 2.31
CA LEU A 151 -18.89 -15.16 2.56
C LEU A 151 -17.43 -14.81 2.87
N GLN A 152 -16.95 -13.64 2.47
CA GLN A 152 -15.63 -13.11 2.84
C GLN A 152 -15.50 -12.94 4.37
N LEU A 153 -16.58 -12.56 5.07
CA LEU A 153 -16.58 -12.44 6.52
C LEU A 153 -16.38 -13.79 7.20
N VAL A 154 -16.96 -14.86 6.62
CA VAL A 154 -16.75 -16.23 7.10
C VAL A 154 -15.28 -16.62 6.91
N SER A 155 -14.68 -16.28 5.76
CA SER A 155 -13.24 -16.49 5.55
C SER A 155 -12.39 -15.71 6.55
N THR A 156 -12.76 -14.47 6.86
CA THR A 156 -12.06 -13.59 7.82
C THR A 156 -12.10 -14.16 9.25
N MET A 157 -13.20 -14.84 9.64
CA MET A 157 -13.31 -15.50 10.94
C MET A 157 -12.19 -16.54 11.16
N PHE A 158 -11.72 -17.17 10.08
CA PHE A 158 -10.66 -18.19 10.11
C PHE A 158 -9.25 -17.62 9.81
N ASP A 159 -9.09 -16.29 9.69
CA ASP A 159 -7.78 -15.68 9.48
C ASP A 159 -6.97 -15.67 10.79
N ILE A 160 -6.04 -16.59 10.88
CA ILE A 160 -5.09 -16.73 11.99
C ILE A 160 -3.65 -16.38 11.55
N SER A 161 -3.48 -15.55 10.54
CA SER A 161 -2.16 -15.13 10.03
C SER A 161 -1.29 -14.50 11.13
N TRP A 162 -1.90 -13.82 12.10
CA TRP A 162 -1.25 -13.23 13.26
C TRP A 162 -0.51 -14.26 14.15
N LEU A 163 -0.97 -15.52 14.21
CA LEU A 163 -0.23 -16.59 14.89
C LEU A 163 1.14 -16.79 14.24
N TYR A 164 1.18 -16.92 12.92
CA TYR A 164 2.41 -17.20 12.19
C TYR A 164 3.37 -16.01 12.16
N PHE A 165 2.84 -14.79 12.17
CA PHE A 165 3.65 -13.58 12.33
C PHE A 165 4.26 -13.50 13.72
N GLY A 166 3.50 -13.83 14.77
CA GLY A 166 4.01 -13.89 16.14
C GLY A 166 5.04 -14.99 16.36
N LEU A 167 4.92 -16.12 15.65
CA LEU A 167 5.91 -17.21 15.65
C LEU A 167 7.11 -16.96 14.72
N GLU A 168 7.17 -15.81 14.04
CA GLU A 168 8.18 -15.47 13.02
C GLU A 168 8.29 -16.48 11.87
N ASN A 169 7.21 -17.21 11.59
CA ASN A 169 7.17 -18.24 10.56
C ASN A 169 6.57 -17.73 9.25
N PHE A 170 7.24 -16.77 8.62
CA PHE A 170 6.79 -16.13 7.37
C PHE A 170 6.77 -17.08 6.16
N LYS A 171 7.56 -18.14 6.18
CA LYS A 171 7.63 -19.08 5.05
C LYS A 171 6.26 -19.71 4.75
N VAL A 172 5.53 -20.14 5.79
CA VAL A 172 4.22 -20.80 5.63
C VAL A 172 3.21 -19.84 5.01
N THR A 173 3.12 -18.62 5.55
CA THR A 173 2.16 -17.61 5.06
C THR A 173 2.47 -17.14 3.65
N VAL A 174 3.74 -16.90 3.34
CA VAL A 174 4.19 -16.42 2.01
C VAL A 174 3.97 -17.48 0.95
N THR A 175 4.50 -18.70 1.14
CA THR A 175 4.42 -19.77 0.12
C THR A 175 2.97 -20.12 -0.20
N ARG A 176 2.12 -20.27 0.82
CA ARG A 176 0.70 -20.50 0.64
C ARG A 176 0.03 -19.37 -0.16
N ASN A 177 0.24 -18.11 0.27
CA ASN A 177 -0.35 -16.94 -0.41
C ASN A 177 0.06 -16.88 -1.88
N MET A 178 1.31 -17.21 -2.19
CA MET A 178 1.79 -17.24 -3.57
C MET A 178 1.03 -18.28 -4.40
N ILE A 179 0.94 -19.52 -3.94
CA ILE A 179 0.28 -20.61 -4.66
C ILE A 179 -1.19 -20.28 -4.90
N VAL A 180 -1.90 -19.90 -3.83
CA VAL A 180 -3.34 -19.63 -3.92
C VAL A 180 -3.64 -18.42 -4.81
N LYS A 181 -2.84 -17.35 -4.74
CA LYS A 181 -2.99 -16.18 -5.62
C LYS A 181 -2.69 -16.50 -7.08
N LEU A 182 -1.71 -17.36 -7.37
CA LEU A 182 -1.44 -17.82 -8.71
C LEU A 182 -2.61 -18.63 -9.29
N LEU A 183 -3.17 -19.56 -8.51
CA LEU A 183 -4.35 -20.33 -8.91
C LEU A 183 -5.56 -19.40 -9.13
N CYS A 184 -5.77 -18.45 -8.23
CA CYS A 184 -6.80 -17.43 -8.39
C CYS A 184 -6.65 -16.64 -9.69
N ALA A 185 -5.43 -16.18 -10.00
CA ALA A 185 -5.14 -15.46 -11.24
C ALA A 185 -5.41 -16.33 -12.50
N ILE A 186 -5.03 -17.60 -12.47
CA ILE A 186 -5.32 -18.55 -13.56
C ILE A 186 -6.83 -18.67 -13.79
N VAL A 187 -7.62 -18.87 -12.72
CA VAL A 187 -9.08 -18.95 -12.82
C VAL A 187 -9.67 -17.67 -13.40
N ILE A 188 -9.21 -16.49 -12.95
CA ILE A 188 -9.67 -15.20 -13.47
C ILE A 188 -9.37 -15.09 -14.97
N VAL A 189 -8.14 -15.40 -15.38
CA VAL A 189 -7.69 -15.31 -16.79
C VAL A 189 -8.51 -16.23 -17.69
N LEU A 190 -8.82 -17.43 -17.25
CA LEU A 190 -9.51 -18.43 -18.06
C LEU A 190 -11.02 -18.19 -18.16
N PHE A 191 -11.65 -17.76 -17.08
CA PHE A 191 -13.11 -17.82 -16.94
C PHE A 191 -13.81 -16.46 -16.86
N VAL A 192 -13.13 -15.36 -16.48
CA VAL A 192 -13.77 -14.03 -16.37
C VAL A 192 -13.68 -13.29 -17.71
N LYS A 193 -14.74 -13.38 -18.53
CA LYS A 193 -14.75 -12.84 -19.90
C LYS A 193 -15.95 -11.95 -20.21
N LYS A 194 -17.02 -12.04 -19.42
CA LYS A 194 -18.31 -11.35 -19.66
C LYS A 194 -18.75 -10.57 -18.42
N PRO A 195 -19.56 -9.53 -18.55
CA PRO A 195 -20.09 -8.78 -17.41
C PRO A 195 -20.87 -9.65 -16.40
N THR A 196 -21.51 -10.72 -16.87
CA THR A 196 -22.21 -11.69 -16.03
C THR A 196 -21.30 -12.47 -15.10
N ASP A 197 -20.01 -12.54 -15.40
CA ASP A 197 -19.03 -13.33 -14.63
C ASP A 197 -18.58 -12.62 -13.35
N ILE A 198 -19.23 -11.51 -12.97
CA ILE A 198 -18.97 -10.78 -11.73
C ILE A 198 -19.08 -11.67 -10.48
N TYR A 199 -20.05 -12.57 -10.43
CA TYR A 199 -20.22 -13.52 -9.34
C TYR A 199 -19.08 -14.53 -9.29
N LEU A 200 -18.65 -15.03 -10.45
CA LEU A 200 -17.52 -15.93 -10.56
C LEU A 200 -16.22 -15.23 -10.10
N TYR A 201 -16.02 -13.99 -10.52
CA TYR A 201 -14.89 -13.18 -10.07
C TYR A 201 -14.89 -12.99 -8.55
N ALA A 202 -16.02 -12.59 -7.97
CA ALA A 202 -16.16 -12.42 -6.52
C ALA A 202 -15.92 -13.74 -5.77
N LEU A 203 -16.55 -14.83 -6.21
CA LEU A 203 -16.37 -16.16 -5.60
C LEU A 203 -14.94 -16.65 -5.69
N THR A 204 -14.25 -16.44 -6.82
CA THR A 204 -12.84 -16.84 -6.98
C THR A 204 -11.95 -16.16 -5.96
N LEU A 205 -12.14 -14.86 -5.72
CA LEU A 205 -11.37 -14.11 -4.72
C LEU A 205 -11.70 -14.55 -3.29
N ILE A 206 -12.97 -14.77 -2.98
CA ILE A 206 -13.43 -15.23 -1.67
C ILE A 206 -12.90 -16.65 -1.38
N LEU A 207 -13.03 -17.57 -2.33
CA LEU A 207 -12.53 -18.94 -2.19
C LEU A 207 -11.00 -18.96 -2.05
N SER A 208 -10.30 -18.11 -2.77
CA SER A 208 -8.86 -17.92 -2.62
C SER A 208 -8.50 -17.53 -1.18
N ALA A 209 -9.19 -16.56 -0.60
CA ALA A 209 -9.00 -16.16 0.78
C ALA A 209 -9.37 -17.28 1.77
N ALA A 210 -10.52 -17.95 1.55
CA ALA A 210 -10.99 -19.03 2.41
C ALA A 210 -10.02 -20.22 2.42
N VAL A 211 -9.63 -20.72 1.26
CA VAL A 211 -8.64 -21.81 1.12
C VAL A 211 -7.33 -21.43 1.81
N SER A 212 -6.89 -20.19 1.59
CA SER A 212 -5.73 -19.64 2.25
C SER A 212 -5.83 -19.74 3.77
N ASN A 213 -6.92 -19.29 4.36
CA ASN A 213 -7.10 -19.28 5.81
C ASN A 213 -7.30 -20.68 6.38
N PHE A 214 -8.00 -21.56 5.67
CA PHE A 214 -8.14 -22.96 6.06
C PHE A 214 -6.80 -23.72 6.09
N ILE A 215 -5.92 -23.50 5.12
CA ILE A 215 -4.57 -24.10 5.11
C ILE A 215 -3.78 -23.66 6.37
N LEU A 216 -3.90 -22.40 6.79
CA LEU A 216 -3.28 -21.94 8.04
C LEU A 216 -3.86 -22.63 9.25
N LEU A 217 -5.19 -22.72 9.33
CA LEU A 217 -5.88 -23.32 10.47
C LEU A 217 -5.50 -24.81 10.65
N ILE A 218 -5.44 -25.56 9.56
CA ILE A 218 -5.00 -26.95 9.58
C ILE A 218 -3.54 -27.06 10.00
N SER A 219 -2.68 -26.18 9.46
CA SER A 219 -1.25 -26.15 9.76
C SER A 219 -0.96 -25.70 11.21
N ALA A 220 -1.88 -24.99 11.87
CA ALA A 220 -1.72 -24.48 13.21
C ALA A 220 -1.50 -25.60 14.25
N LYS A 221 -2.08 -26.78 14.03
CA LYS A 221 -1.91 -27.96 14.89
C LYS A 221 -0.45 -28.38 15.12
N LYS A 222 0.47 -27.95 14.24
CA LYS A 222 1.91 -28.18 14.44
C LYS A 222 2.53 -27.29 15.53
N TYR A 223 1.90 -26.15 15.82
CA TYR A 223 2.46 -25.10 16.69
C TYR A 223 1.66 -24.94 17.97
N ILE A 224 0.36 -25.25 17.94
CA ILE A 224 -0.55 -25.08 19.08
C ILE A 224 -1.43 -26.29 19.25
N ASP A 225 -1.93 -26.46 20.46
CA ASP A 225 -2.98 -27.40 20.81
C ASP A 225 -4.23 -26.61 21.18
N PHE A 226 -5.38 -26.97 20.60
CA PHE A 226 -6.65 -26.33 20.95
C PHE A 226 -7.06 -26.72 22.37
N CYS A 227 -7.24 -25.73 23.22
CA CYS A 227 -7.62 -25.91 24.61
C CYS A 227 -8.81 -25.04 24.99
N LEU A 228 -9.60 -25.49 25.93
CA LEU A 228 -10.66 -24.68 26.51
C LEU A 228 -10.03 -23.60 27.40
N VAL A 229 -10.49 -22.38 27.24
CA VAL A 229 -10.02 -21.22 27.99
C VAL A 229 -11.23 -20.62 28.73
N PRO A 230 -11.08 -20.28 30.01
CA PRO A 230 -12.14 -19.62 30.77
C PRO A 230 -12.60 -18.33 30.09
N ILE A 231 -13.89 -18.03 30.13
CA ILE A 231 -14.49 -16.82 29.52
C ILE A 231 -13.80 -15.55 30.02
N LYS A 232 -13.39 -15.52 31.29
CA LYS A 232 -12.67 -14.40 31.89
C LYS A 232 -11.35 -14.10 31.15
N ASP A 233 -10.61 -15.14 30.74
CA ASP A 233 -9.35 -15.00 30.00
C ASP A 233 -9.61 -14.58 28.53
N ILE A 234 -10.75 -14.93 27.95
CA ILE A 234 -11.19 -14.47 26.62
C ILE A 234 -11.51 -12.98 26.66
N VAL A 235 -12.38 -12.56 27.61
CA VAL A 235 -12.83 -11.15 27.73
C VAL A 235 -11.69 -10.20 28.09
N LYS A 236 -10.67 -10.66 28.82
CA LYS A 236 -9.46 -9.90 29.14
C LYS A 236 -8.77 -9.35 27.88
N ASN A 237 -8.86 -10.06 26.76
CA ASN A 237 -8.27 -9.64 25.48
C ASN A 237 -9.05 -8.50 24.79
N LEU A 238 -10.31 -8.24 25.18
CA LEU A 238 -11.17 -7.27 24.48
C LEU A 238 -10.64 -5.83 24.59
N LYS A 239 -10.33 -5.37 25.81
CA LYS A 239 -9.88 -3.99 26.04
C LYS A 239 -8.60 -3.62 25.28
N PRO A 240 -7.52 -4.44 25.29
CA PRO A 240 -6.32 -4.15 24.50
C PRO A 240 -6.58 -4.18 22.99
N ASN A 241 -7.47 -5.05 22.51
CA ASN A 241 -7.86 -5.10 21.10
C ASN A 241 -8.55 -3.80 20.66
N ILE A 242 -9.50 -3.28 21.45
CA ILE A 242 -10.20 -2.01 21.16
C ILE A 242 -9.21 -0.85 21.05
N ILE A 243 -8.20 -0.78 21.91
CA ILE A 243 -7.18 0.28 21.84
C ILE A 243 -6.41 0.24 20.53
N LEU A 244 -6.01 -0.97 20.07
CA LEU A 244 -5.30 -1.16 18.82
C LEU A 244 -6.22 -1.08 17.58
N PHE A 245 -7.53 -1.12 17.77
CA PHE A 245 -8.53 -1.00 16.71
C PHE A 245 -8.68 0.44 16.20
N ILE A 246 -8.55 1.45 17.06
CA ILE A 246 -8.76 2.87 16.70
C ILE A 246 -7.93 3.30 15.48
N PRO A 247 -6.61 3.07 15.44
CA PRO A 247 -5.82 3.40 14.25
C PRO A 247 -6.24 2.62 12.98
N VAL A 248 -6.69 1.37 13.16
CA VAL A 248 -7.15 0.53 12.05
C VAL A 248 -8.43 1.09 11.43
N VAL A 249 -9.39 1.52 12.26
CA VAL A 249 -10.62 2.18 11.78
C VAL A 249 -10.30 3.46 11.02
N ALA A 250 -9.44 4.32 11.58
CA ALA A 250 -9.08 5.58 10.93
C ALA A 250 -8.45 5.35 9.54
N ALA A 251 -7.53 4.38 9.43
CA ALA A 251 -6.93 4.00 8.15
C ALA A 251 -7.94 3.42 7.17
N SER A 252 -8.92 2.69 7.67
CA SER A 252 -9.94 2.02 6.85
C SER A 252 -10.98 3.00 6.31
N ILE A 253 -11.34 4.02 7.08
CA ILE A 253 -12.16 5.13 6.59
C ILE A 253 -11.48 5.73 5.36
N PHE A 254 -10.19 5.99 5.43
CA PHE A 254 -9.43 6.56 4.32
C PHE A 254 -9.33 5.63 3.09
N ASN A 255 -9.37 4.31 3.27
CA ASN A 255 -9.16 3.35 2.18
C ASN A 255 -10.45 2.90 1.48
N TYR A 256 -11.59 2.93 2.15
CA TYR A 256 -12.82 2.31 1.64
C TYR A 256 -13.99 3.30 1.47
N THR A 257 -13.98 4.44 2.17
CA THR A 257 -15.10 5.39 2.14
C THR A 257 -15.33 5.98 0.74
N ASP A 258 -14.26 6.28 0.02
CA ASP A 258 -14.32 6.83 -1.35
C ASP A 258 -15.19 5.95 -2.26
N LYS A 259 -14.96 4.65 -2.24
CA LYS A 259 -15.68 3.68 -3.09
C LYS A 259 -17.13 3.50 -2.69
N ILE A 260 -17.41 3.54 -1.38
CA ILE A 260 -18.78 3.46 -0.88
C ILE A 260 -19.54 4.73 -1.24
N MET A 261 -18.95 5.90 -1.01
CA MET A 261 -19.58 7.17 -1.36
C MET A 261 -19.76 7.31 -2.88
N LEU A 262 -18.78 6.91 -3.70
CA LEU A 262 -18.91 6.86 -5.16
C LEU A 262 -20.06 5.98 -5.60
N GLY A 263 -20.14 4.75 -5.09
CA GLY A 263 -21.19 3.80 -5.47
C GLY A 263 -22.60 4.28 -5.11
N GLN A 264 -22.73 5.04 -4.03
CA GLN A 264 -24.01 5.60 -3.58
C GLN A 264 -24.36 6.92 -4.28
N LEU A 265 -23.42 7.84 -4.41
CA LEU A 265 -23.65 9.22 -4.85
C LEU A 265 -23.47 9.43 -6.36
N ALA A 266 -22.57 8.69 -7.00
CA ALA A 266 -22.22 8.86 -8.41
C ALA A 266 -22.40 7.60 -9.27
N GLY A 267 -22.67 6.45 -8.64
CA GLY A 267 -22.92 5.18 -9.32
C GLY A 267 -21.69 4.32 -9.56
N THR A 268 -21.93 3.08 -9.96
CA THR A 268 -20.92 2.03 -10.06
C THR A 268 -19.93 2.24 -11.19
N VAL A 269 -20.32 2.83 -12.30
CA VAL A 269 -19.39 3.15 -13.40
C VAL A 269 -18.27 4.07 -12.91
N GLN A 270 -18.60 5.11 -12.14
CA GLN A 270 -17.62 6.02 -11.55
C GLN A 270 -16.74 5.29 -10.53
N THR A 271 -17.32 4.40 -9.72
CA THR A 271 -16.55 3.55 -8.80
C THR A 271 -15.59 2.63 -9.57
N GLY A 272 -15.99 2.12 -10.74
CA GLY A 272 -15.15 1.30 -11.60
C GLY A 272 -13.96 2.07 -12.18
N TYR A 273 -14.15 3.32 -12.58
CA TYR A 273 -13.04 4.18 -13.02
C TYR A 273 -12.05 4.45 -11.90
N TYR A 274 -12.54 4.73 -10.70
CA TYR A 274 -11.72 4.95 -9.53
C TYR A 274 -10.94 3.69 -9.12
N GLU A 275 -11.59 2.53 -9.08
CA GLU A 275 -10.94 1.24 -8.79
C GLU A 275 -9.86 0.89 -9.81
N ALA A 276 -10.12 1.12 -11.11
CA ALA A 276 -9.14 0.87 -12.17
C ALA A 276 -7.92 1.79 -12.05
N MET A 277 -8.13 3.07 -11.73
CA MET A 277 -7.07 4.02 -11.42
C MET A 277 -6.23 3.56 -10.23
N GLU A 278 -6.84 3.18 -9.11
CA GLU A 278 -6.10 2.70 -7.94
C GLU A 278 -5.22 1.49 -8.26
N LYS A 279 -5.70 0.54 -9.09
CA LYS A 279 -4.89 -0.62 -9.50
C LYS A 279 -3.63 -0.20 -10.25
N ILE A 280 -3.70 0.83 -11.09
CA ILE A 280 -2.54 1.39 -11.80
C ILE A 280 -1.59 2.08 -10.81
N ILE A 281 -2.10 2.95 -9.94
CA ILE A 281 -1.31 3.76 -9.01
C ILE A 281 -0.65 2.90 -7.92
N ASN A 282 -1.26 1.80 -7.52
CA ASN A 282 -0.69 0.91 -6.52
C ASN A 282 0.60 0.23 -6.98
N VAL A 283 0.87 0.12 -8.28
CA VAL A 283 2.11 -0.45 -8.81
C VAL A 283 3.35 0.39 -8.43
N PRO A 284 3.45 1.67 -8.81
CA PRO A 284 4.57 2.51 -8.36
C PRO A 284 4.58 2.71 -6.83
N MET A 285 3.42 2.75 -6.17
CA MET A 285 3.37 2.86 -4.71
C MET A 285 3.95 1.65 -3.97
N ALA A 286 3.87 0.46 -4.56
CA ALA A 286 4.52 -0.73 -4.01
C ALA A 286 6.06 -0.61 -4.02
N CYS A 287 6.64 0.03 -5.05
CA CYS A 287 8.07 0.33 -5.09
C CYS A 287 8.47 1.31 -3.98
N VAL A 288 7.68 2.36 -3.76
CA VAL A 288 7.90 3.31 -2.66
C VAL A 288 7.84 2.62 -1.30
N SER A 289 6.82 1.76 -1.10
CA SER A 289 6.66 0.99 0.13
C SER A 289 7.82 0.02 0.37
N ALA A 290 8.38 -0.57 -0.69
CA ALA A 290 9.54 -1.44 -0.58
C ALA A 290 10.77 -0.68 -0.05
N ILE A 291 11.01 0.56 -0.52
CA ILE A 291 12.09 1.43 -0.01
C ILE A 291 11.87 1.70 1.48
N ALA A 292 10.66 2.12 1.88
CA ALA A 292 10.32 2.40 3.26
C ALA A 292 10.52 1.18 4.17
N ASN A 293 10.10 0.00 3.74
CA ASN A 293 10.24 -1.25 4.49
C ASN A 293 11.70 -1.66 4.70
N VAL A 294 12.60 -1.35 3.76
CA VAL A 294 14.05 -1.61 3.91
C VAL A 294 14.71 -0.58 4.82
N MET A 295 14.30 0.69 4.73
CA MET A 295 14.91 1.77 5.47
C MET A 295 14.44 1.85 6.93
N PHE A 296 13.20 1.50 7.22
CA PHE A 296 12.62 1.53 8.57
C PHE A 296 13.46 0.78 9.63
N PRO A 297 13.83 -0.50 9.46
CA PRO A 297 14.66 -1.21 10.45
C PRO A 297 16.04 -0.57 10.61
N ARG A 298 16.63 -0.06 9.52
CA ARG A 298 17.94 0.59 9.53
C ARG A 298 17.90 1.87 10.36
N ILE A 299 16.91 2.73 10.13
CA ILE A 299 16.77 3.99 10.87
C ILE A 299 16.41 3.71 12.33
N SER A 300 15.50 2.76 12.60
CA SER A 300 15.15 2.35 13.97
C SER A 300 16.38 1.86 14.76
N SER A 301 17.28 1.12 14.12
CA SER A 301 18.54 0.69 14.73
C SER A 301 19.46 1.87 15.05
N LEU A 302 19.60 2.83 14.11
CA LEU A 302 20.44 4.03 14.32
C LEU A 302 19.89 4.91 15.45
N VAL A 303 18.57 5.05 15.54
CA VAL A 303 17.92 5.80 16.63
C VAL A 303 18.17 5.12 17.98
N LYS A 304 18.00 3.79 18.06
CA LYS A 304 18.26 3.03 19.29
C LYS A 304 19.72 3.06 19.73
N GLN A 305 20.67 3.13 18.78
CA GLN A 305 22.10 3.24 19.06
C GLN A 305 22.53 4.67 19.42
N CYS A 306 21.59 5.60 19.55
CA CYS A 306 21.84 7.02 19.82
C CYS A 306 22.86 7.64 18.86
N GLU A 307 22.84 7.22 17.60
CA GLU A 307 23.70 7.75 16.55
C GLU A 307 23.51 9.26 16.37
N LYS A 308 24.56 9.95 15.92
CA LYS A 308 24.50 11.39 15.67
C LYS A 308 23.37 11.72 14.70
N LYS A 309 22.54 12.67 15.06
CA LYS A 309 21.39 13.13 14.26
C LYS A 309 21.73 13.39 12.78
N VAL A 310 22.93 13.94 12.52
CA VAL A 310 23.43 14.20 11.17
C VAL A 310 23.48 12.92 10.33
N VAL A 311 23.81 11.78 10.91
CA VAL A 311 23.84 10.47 10.23
C VAL A 311 22.42 10.05 9.86
N ILE A 312 21.49 10.16 10.81
CA ILE A 312 20.08 9.79 10.59
C ILE A 312 19.46 10.71 9.52
N ASP A 313 19.66 12.02 9.63
CA ASP A 313 19.16 13.01 8.66
C ASP A 313 19.67 12.72 7.23
N LYS A 314 20.91 12.21 7.09
CA LYS A 314 21.43 11.78 5.79
C LYS A 314 20.65 10.60 5.21
N TYR A 315 20.31 9.59 6.01
CA TYR A 315 19.54 8.44 5.55
C TYR A 315 18.12 8.86 5.14
N VAL A 316 17.44 9.66 5.97
CA VAL A 316 16.09 10.18 5.68
C VAL A 316 16.10 11.04 4.40
N ALA A 317 17.04 11.96 4.28
CA ALA A 317 17.19 12.80 3.07
C ALA A 317 17.37 11.95 1.82
N ARG A 318 18.17 10.90 1.90
CA ARG A 318 18.44 10.00 0.79
C ARG A 318 17.17 9.25 0.34
N SER A 319 16.47 8.64 1.27
CA SER A 319 15.20 7.95 0.98
C SER A 319 14.22 8.92 0.34
N LEU A 320 14.10 10.12 0.92
CA LEU A 320 13.19 11.15 0.41
C LEU A 320 13.54 11.60 -1.00
N TYR A 321 14.82 11.89 -1.28
CA TYR A 321 15.26 12.26 -2.64
C TYR A 321 15.01 11.15 -3.65
N GLY A 322 15.34 9.91 -3.32
CA GLY A 322 15.12 8.77 -4.21
C GLY A 322 13.66 8.53 -4.49
N VAL A 323 12.80 8.65 -3.48
CA VAL A 323 11.36 8.44 -3.61
C VAL A 323 10.70 9.59 -4.36
N ILE A 324 11.07 10.85 -4.11
CA ILE A 324 10.56 12.01 -4.87
C ILE A 324 11.00 11.92 -6.33
N TRP A 325 12.28 11.60 -6.59
CA TRP A 325 12.79 11.39 -7.93
C TRP A 325 11.97 10.34 -8.69
N PHE A 326 11.71 9.20 -8.08
CA PHE A 326 10.91 8.13 -8.67
C PHE A 326 9.44 8.54 -8.85
N ALA A 327 8.82 9.16 -7.84
CA ALA A 327 7.41 9.57 -7.89
C ALA A 327 7.17 10.64 -8.97
N VAL A 328 8.11 11.59 -9.15
CA VAL A 328 8.06 12.61 -10.20
C VAL A 328 8.17 11.97 -11.59
N ALA A 329 9.09 11.01 -11.77
CA ALA A 329 9.22 10.28 -13.03
C ALA A 329 7.93 9.54 -13.38
N CYS A 330 7.34 8.82 -12.40
CA CYS A 330 6.07 8.12 -12.59
C CYS A 330 4.91 9.07 -12.87
N PHE A 331 4.82 10.20 -12.17
CA PHE A 331 3.78 11.21 -12.38
C PHE A 331 3.81 11.77 -13.81
N PHE A 332 4.90 12.35 -14.22
CA PHE A 332 5.00 12.98 -15.55
C PHE A 332 5.01 11.93 -16.68
N GLY A 333 5.64 10.79 -16.46
CA GLY A 333 5.64 9.68 -17.42
C GLY A 333 4.24 9.16 -17.69
N MET A 334 3.49 8.84 -16.62
CA MET A 334 2.11 8.36 -16.78
C MET A 334 1.18 9.45 -17.34
N LEU A 335 1.37 10.71 -16.94
CA LEU A 335 0.61 11.84 -17.47
C LEU A 335 0.77 11.94 -19.00
N ALA A 336 1.98 11.71 -19.53
CA ALA A 336 2.26 11.77 -20.96
C ALA A 336 1.62 10.60 -21.75
N VAL A 337 1.62 9.40 -21.19
CA VAL A 337 1.20 8.19 -21.93
C VAL A 337 -0.25 7.75 -21.63
N SER A 338 -0.92 8.35 -20.64
CA SER A 338 -2.21 7.87 -20.09
C SER A 338 -3.33 7.77 -21.15
N ASP A 339 -3.39 8.67 -22.11
CA ASP A 339 -4.42 8.68 -23.16
C ASP A 339 -4.32 7.47 -24.12
N GLN A 340 -3.12 6.93 -24.33
CA GLN A 340 -2.90 5.68 -25.09
C GLN A 340 -2.88 4.46 -24.15
N PHE A 341 -2.22 4.59 -22.98
CA PHE A 341 -2.05 3.50 -22.06
C PHE A 341 -3.38 3.02 -21.45
N VAL A 342 -4.27 3.95 -21.05
CA VAL A 342 -5.52 3.58 -20.38
C VAL A 342 -6.44 2.75 -21.27
N PRO A 343 -6.76 3.15 -22.52
CA PRO A 343 -7.57 2.31 -23.42
C PRO A 343 -6.85 1.01 -23.80
N PHE A 344 -5.53 1.05 -24.00
CA PHE A 344 -4.73 -0.14 -24.29
C PHE A 344 -4.74 -1.13 -23.15
N PHE A 345 -4.56 -0.68 -21.90
CA PHE A 345 -4.43 -1.55 -20.74
C PHE A 345 -5.79 -1.98 -20.16
N LEU A 346 -6.72 -1.05 -20.00
CA LEU A 346 -8.03 -1.30 -19.37
C LEU A 346 -9.13 -1.66 -20.38
N GLY A 347 -8.95 -1.30 -21.65
CA GLY A 347 -9.97 -1.42 -22.71
C GLY A 347 -10.71 -0.10 -22.97
N ASP A 348 -11.39 -0.03 -24.14
CA ASP A 348 -12.07 1.18 -24.63
C ASP A 348 -13.18 1.71 -23.70
N GLY A 349 -13.82 0.84 -22.94
CA GLY A 349 -14.84 1.24 -21.94
C GLY A 349 -14.31 2.12 -20.81
N PHE A 350 -13.00 2.29 -20.70
CA PHE A 350 -12.33 3.10 -19.67
C PHE A 350 -11.75 4.42 -20.22
N LYS A 351 -12.10 4.85 -21.45
CA LYS A 351 -11.63 6.13 -21.99
C LYS A 351 -11.94 7.31 -21.05
N ASN A 352 -13.11 7.33 -20.43
CA ASN A 352 -13.50 8.36 -19.48
C ASN A 352 -12.73 8.29 -18.15
N ALA A 353 -12.02 7.20 -17.88
CA ALA A 353 -11.14 7.09 -16.73
C ALA A 353 -9.77 7.76 -16.92
N ILE A 354 -9.41 8.21 -18.14
CA ILE A 354 -8.11 8.82 -18.43
C ILE A 354 -7.84 9.98 -17.48
N ILE A 355 -8.78 10.90 -17.32
CA ILE A 355 -8.64 12.05 -16.44
C ILE A 355 -8.50 11.63 -14.96
N VAL A 356 -9.21 10.58 -14.55
CA VAL A 356 -9.10 10.03 -13.18
C VAL A 356 -7.71 9.44 -12.95
N VAL A 357 -7.15 8.74 -13.94
CA VAL A 357 -5.79 8.19 -13.89
C VAL A 357 -4.75 9.31 -13.87
N GLN A 358 -4.92 10.36 -14.68
CA GLN A 358 -4.02 11.52 -14.70
C GLN A 358 -3.99 12.22 -13.34
N LEU A 359 -5.14 12.42 -12.71
CA LEU A 359 -5.21 12.96 -11.35
C LEU A 359 -4.61 11.99 -10.33
N GLY A 360 -4.91 10.69 -10.44
CA GLY A 360 -4.35 9.66 -9.59
C GLY A 360 -2.82 9.63 -9.60
N CYS A 361 -2.19 9.97 -10.72
CA CYS A 361 -0.75 10.10 -10.78
C CYS A 361 -0.21 11.22 -9.89
N LEU A 362 -0.97 12.30 -9.67
CA LEU A 362 -0.56 13.40 -8.79
C LEU A 362 -0.49 12.95 -7.33
N ILE A 363 -1.32 11.98 -6.91
CA ILE A 363 -1.30 11.45 -5.53
C ILE A 363 0.02 10.74 -5.18
N LEU A 364 0.78 10.29 -6.19
CA LEU A 364 2.08 9.65 -6.00
C LEU A 364 3.03 10.53 -5.16
N LEU A 365 2.99 11.85 -5.35
CA LEU A 365 3.87 12.77 -4.66
C LEU A 365 3.56 12.86 -3.16
N PRO A 366 2.37 13.31 -2.71
CA PRO A 366 2.07 13.42 -1.29
C PRO A 366 2.04 12.05 -0.59
N LYS A 367 1.49 11.00 -1.23
CA LYS A 367 1.42 9.66 -0.64
C LYS A 367 2.80 9.04 -0.44
N SER A 368 3.72 9.22 -1.38
CA SER A 368 5.12 8.78 -1.25
C SER A 368 5.83 9.51 -0.12
N PHE A 369 5.66 10.82 -0.05
CA PHE A 369 6.20 11.64 1.02
C PHE A 369 5.69 11.17 2.39
N ARG A 370 4.38 10.97 2.53
CA ARG A 370 3.75 10.46 3.76
C ARG A 370 4.35 9.14 4.21
N ILE A 371 4.52 8.18 3.29
CA ILE A 371 5.07 6.85 3.61
C ILE A 371 6.47 6.99 4.21
N ILE A 372 7.34 7.79 3.59
CA ILE A 372 8.71 7.96 4.07
C ILE A 372 8.74 8.69 5.42
N ILE A 373 7.98 9.78 5.58
CA ILE A 373 7.96 10.51 6.85
C ILE A 373 7.41 9.64 7.99
N ASN A 374 6.38 8.84 7.74
CA ASN A 374 5.84 7.94 8.74
C ASN A 374 6.88 6.87 9.14
N SER A 375 7.45 6.17 8.16
CA SER A 375 8.35 5.04 8.40
C SER A 375 9.74 5.46 8.92
N GLU A 376 10.20 6.68 8.61
CA GLU A 376 11.56 7.08 8.92
C GLU A 376 11.68 8.19 9.97
N CYS A 377 10.62 9.01 10.15
CA CYS A 377 10.65 10.15 11.07
C CYS A 377 9.70 10.01 12.26
N LEU A 378 8.61 9.26 12.17
CA LEU A 378 7.63 9.12 13.25
C LEU A 378 7.78 7.78 13.99
N LEU A 379 7.65 6.67 13.30
CA LEU A 379 7.70 5.33 13.91
C LEU A 379 9.01 5.01 14.62
N PRO A 380 10.22 5.30 14.08
CA PRO A 380 11.47 5.02 14.78
C PRO A 380 11.65 5.81 16.08
N TYR A 381 10.94 6.93 16.21
CA TYR A 381 10.96 7.80 17.39
C TYR A 381 9.74 7.58 18.31
N GLU A 382 9.00 6.50 18.13
CA GLU A 382 7.84 6.10 18.94
C GLU A 382 6.75 7.21 19.00
N ARG A 383 6.60 7.97 17.90
CA ARG A 383 5.61 9.06 17.79
C ARG A 383 4.27 8.60 17.23
N ASP A 384 3.77 7.48 17.73
CA ASP A 384 2.52 6.88 17.27
C ASP A 384 1.32 7.84 17.37
N LYS A 385 1.26 8.66 18.42
CA LYS A 385 0.21 9.69 18.58
C LYS A 385 0.18 10.67 17.41
N GLY A 386 1.35 11.02 16.87
CA GLY A 386 1.46 11.92 15.71
C GLY A 386 0.89 11.25 14.45
N THR A 387 1.23 10.00 14.21
CA THR A 387 0.69 9.20 13.10
C THR A 387 -0.83 9.06 13.21
N ILE A 388 -1.35 8.71 14.39
CA ILE A 388 -2.79 8.54 14.63
C ILE A 388 -3.54 9.86 14.38
N LEU A 389 -3.05 10.97 14.96
CA LEU A 389 -3.67 12.29 14.79
C LEU A 389 -3.72 12.71 13.31
N SER A 390 -2.61 12.55 12.60
CA SER A 390 -2.54 12.87 11.16
C SER A 390 -3.51 12.02 10.35
N THR A 391 -3.63 10.71 10.67
CA THR A 391 -4.56 9.80 9.99
C THR A 391 -6.01 10.19 10.24
N ILE A 392 -6.39 10.54 11.48
CA ILE A 392 -7.75 10.96 11.82
C ILE A 392 -8.12 12.24 11.08
N ILE A 393 -7.24 13.25 11.08
CA ILE A 393 -7.49 14.53 10.38
C ILE A 393 -7.66 14.26 8.88
N ALA A 394 -6.79 13.44 8.28
CA ALA A 394 -6.89 13.08 6.87
C ALA A 394 -8.19 12.32 6.56
N ALA A 395 -8.59 11.38 7.40
CA ALA A 395 -9.83 10.62 7.22
C ALA A 395 -11.07 11.52 7.31
N CYS A 396 -11.13 12.40 8.32
CA CYS A 396 -12.23 13.33 8.46
C CYS A 396 -12.31 14.32 7.28
N SER A 397 -11.17 14.88 6.85
CA SER A 397 -11.13 15.78 5.69
C SER A 397 -11.52 15.07 4.39
N ASN A 398 -11.11 13.81 4.21
CA ASN A 398 -11.48 13.01 3.05
C ASN A 398 -13.01 12.82 2.97
N VAL A 399 -13.66 12.45 4.06
CA VAL A 399 -15.13 12.30 4.09
C VAL A 399 -15.83 13.62 3.73
N VAL A 400 -15.36 14.74 4.29
CA VAL A 400 -15.95 16.06 4.00
C VAL A 400 -15.76 16.46 2.54
N PHE A 401 -14.54 16.33 2.01
CA PHE A 401 -14.26 16.67 0.62
C PHE A 401 -15.01 15.74 -0.34
N ASN A 402 -15.11 14.46 -0.04
CA ASN A 402 -15.90 13.50 -0.81
C ASN A 402 -17.39 13.88 -0.86
N ALA A 403 -17.98 14.24 0.28
CA ALA A 403 -19.37 14.63 0.35
C ALA A 403 -19.67 15.87 -0.52
N ILE A 404 -18.72 16.77 -0.68
CA ILE A 404 -18.86 17.99 -1.50
C ILE A 404 -18.56 17.71 -2.99
N MET A 405 -17.51 16.94 -3.30
CA MET A 405 -16.97 16.82 -4.64
C MET A 405 -17.58 15.65 -5.44
N ILE A 406 -17.86 14.50 -4.80
CA ILE A 406 -18.39 13.32 -5.52
C ILE A 406 -19.73 13.62 -6.21
N PRO A 407 -20.72 14.29 -5.59
CA PRO A 407 -21.99 14.54 -6.24
C PRO A 407 -21.88 15.38 -7.53
N ARG A 408 -20.83 16.19 -7.65
CA ARG A 408 -20.63 17.10 -8.79
C ARG A 408 -19.69 16.54 -9.85
N LEU A 409 -18.66 15.82 -9.42
CA LEU A 409 -17.53 15.44 -10.28
C LEU A 409 -17.32 13.92 -10.38
N GLY A 410 -18.10 13.10 -9.66
CA GLY A 410 -17.97 11.65 -9.68
C GLY A 410 -16.58 11.17 -9.25
N ALA A 411 -15.98 10.28 -10.02
CA ALA A 411 -14.65 9.73 -9.76
C ALA A 411 -13.54 10.79 -9.72
N VAL A 412 -13.65 11.83 -10.55
CA VAL A 412 -12.72 12.97 -10.52
C VAL A 412 -12.82 13.71 -9.18
N GLY A 413 -14.04 13.86 -8.66
CA GLY A 413 -14.28 14.47 -7.34
C GLY A 413 -13.69 13.65 -6.20
N ALA A 414 -13.86 12.33 -6.21
CA ALA A 414 -13.28 11.44 -5.23
C ALA A 414 -11.74 11.51 -5.23
N GLU A 415 -11.12 11.45 -6.41
CA GLU A 415 -9.67 11.52 -6.49
C GLU A 415 -9.12 12.87 -6.06
N THR A 416 -9.79 13.97 -6.44
CA THR A 416 -9.41 15.32 -5.98
C THR A 416 -9.53 15.45 -4.46
N ALA A 417 -10.59 14.90 -3.86
CA ALA A 417 -10.79 14.87 -2.42
C ALA A 417 -9.67 14.09 -1.72
N THR A 418 -9.28 12.94 -2.29
CA THR A 418 -8.21 12.11 -1.75
C THR A 418 -6.86 12.81 -1.85
N ILE A 419 -6.54 13.49 -2.96
CA ILE A 419 -5.32 14.30 -3.10
C ILE A 419 -5.27 15.42 -2.04
N LEU A 420 -6.36 16.17 -1.87
CA LEU A 420 -6.42 17.24 -0.87
C LEU A 420 -6.23 16.70 0.55
N SER A 421 -6.81 15.55 0.85
CA SER A 421 -6.70 14.90 2.16
C SER A 421 -5.28 14.37 2.41
N GLU A 422 -4.62 13.83 1.40
CA GLU A 422 -3.20 13.41 1.48
C GLU A 422 -2.28 14.64 1.68
N VAL A 423 -2.57 15.76 1.04
CA VAL A 423 -1.83 17.02 1.27
C VAL A 423 -2.03 17.50 2.71
N MET A 424 -3.26 17.46 3.24
CA MET A 424 -3.51 17.78 4.65
C MET A 424 -2.78 16.81 5.59
N TYR A 425 -2.78 15.50 5.27
CA TYR A 425 -2.03 14.51 6.02
C TYR A 425 -0.55 14.90 6.11
N CYS A 426 0.06 15.18 4.96
CA CYS A 426 1.46 15.62 4.87
C CYS A 426 1.70 16.91 5.66
N ALA A 427 0.79 17.88 5.58
CA ALA A 427 0.91 19.15 6.30
C ALA A 427 0.93 18.94 7.82
N VAL A 428 0.02 18.11 8.35
CA VAL A 428 -0.02 17.78 9.79
C VAL A 428 1.25 17.05 10.20
N MET A 429 1.71 16.06 9.43
CA MET A 429 2.98 15.38 9.71
C MET A 429 4.17 16.34 9.72
N LEU A 430 4.25 17.24 8.75
CA LEU A 430 5.30 18.27 8.69
C LEU A 430 5.31 19.17 9.93
N LEU A 431 4.14 19.60 10.40
CA LEU A 431 4.01 20.39 11.64
C LEU A 431 4.54 19.64 12.86
N ILE A 432 4.30 18.32 12.94
CA ILE A 432 4.76 17.49 14.04
C ILE A 432 6.29 17.33 14.05
N ILE A 433 6.90 17.18 12.87
CA ILE A 433 8.35 16.89 12.75
C ILE A 433 9.22 18.13 12.50
N ARG A 434 8.64 19.32 12.23
CA ARG A 434 9.36 20.55 11.81
C ARG A 434 10.52 20.96 12.70
N LYS A 435 10.42 20.70 14.01
CA LYS A 435 11.48 21.05 14.98
C LYS A 435 12.64 20.04 14.96
N GLN A 436 12.44 18.86 14.44
CA GLN A 436 13.44 17.78 14.47
C GLN A 436 14.13 17.56 13.14
N PHE A 437 13.41 17.68 12.03
CA PHE A 437 13.92 17.40 10.69
C PHE A 437 13.78 18.63 9.79
N ARG A 438 14.81 18.91 9.00
CA ARG A 438 14.79 20.00 8.00
C ARG A 438 14.11 19.54 6.70
N VAL A 439 12.95 18.88 6.80
CA VAL A 439 12.26 18.24 5.66
C VAL A 439 11.88 19.25 4.59
N VAL A 440 11.44 20.46 4.97
CA VAL A 440 11.12 21.51 4.00
C VAL A 440 12.34 21.84 3.11
N ARG A 441 13.55 21.90 3.67
CA ARG A 441 14.76 22.09 2.88
C ARG A 441 15.00 20.91 1.93
N MET A 442 14.73 19.69 2.39
CA MET A 442 14.87 18.49 1.55
C MET A 442 13.89 18.50 0.37
N ILE A 443 12.65 18.96 0.58
CA ILE A 443 11.65 19.12 -0.48
C ILE A 443 12.11 20.19 -1.48
N LEU A 444 12.55 21.35 -1.01
CA LEU A 444 13.03 22.45 -1.87
C LEU A 444 14.21 22.03 -2.74
N THR A 445 15.14 21.23 -2.18
CA THR A 445 16.28 20.71 -2.97
C THR A 445 15.89 19.62 -3.97
N SER A 446 14.67 19.06 -3.86
CA SER A 446 14.11 18.09 -4.83
C SER A 446 13.33 18.76 -5.97
N MET A 447 13.05 20.08 -5.89
CA MET A 447 12.28 20.80 -6.93
C MET A 447 12.84 20.67 -8.36
N PRO A 448 14.16 20.62 -8.60
CA PRO A 448 14.70 20.43 -9.95
C PRO A 448 14.22 19.16 -10.63
N PHE A 449 13.92 18.09 -9.86
CA PHE A 449 13.35 16.87 -10.44
C PHE A 449 11.99 17.13 -11.09
N GLY A 450 11.18 18.05 -10.53
CA GLY A 450 9.92 18.49 -11.14
C GLY A 450 10.12 19.16 -12.51
N ALA A 451 11.14 20.01 -12.63
CA ALA A 451 11.50 20.61 -13.91
C ALA A 451 11.95 19.54 -14.94
N PHE A 452 12.76 18.57 -14.51
CA PHE A 452 13.19 17.46 -15.38
C PHE A 452 12.01 16.57 -15.80
N GLY A 453 11.08 16.29 -14.90
CA GLY A 453 9.85 15.60 -15.21
C GLY A 453 8.99 16.33 -16.23
N TYR A 454 8.88 17.67 -16.11
CA TYR A 454 8.18 18.49 -17.07
C TYR A 454 8.85 18.48 -18.45
N VAL A 455 10.19 18.59 -18.51
CA VAL A 455 10.95 18.47 -19.77
C VAL A 455 10.73 17.10 -20.39
N MET A 456 10.80 16.03 -19.61
CA MET A 456 10.48 14.67 -20.05
C MET A 456 9.07 14.59 -20.67
N TYR A 457 8.04 15.09 -19.96
CA TYR A 457 6.66 15.14 -20.43
C TYR A 457 6.54 15.88 -21.77
N ARG A 458 7.12 17.09 -21.89
CA ARG A 458 7.09 17.87 -23.12
C ARG A 458 7.78 17.16 -24.28
N SER A 459 8.91 16.51 -24.01
CA SER A 459 9.65 15.73 -25.04
C SER A 459 8.86 14.55 -25.54
N ILE A 460 8.18 13.83 -24.65
CA ILE A 460 7.28 12.72 -25.05
C ILE A 460 6.12 13.26 -25.90
N MET A 461 5.51 14.38 -25.52
CA MET A 461 4.38 14.96 -26.26
C MET A 461 4.81 15.40 -27.68
N LEU A 462 6.02 15.94 -27.87
CA LEU A 462 6.57 16.29 -29.18
C LEU A 462 6.79 15.06 -30.06
N VAL A 463 7.37 14.01 -29.48
CA VAL A 463 7.63 12.75 -30.22
C VAL A 463 6.32 12.06 -30.59
N LYS A 464 5.34 12.09 -29.71
CA LYS A 464 4.01 11.53 -29.93
C LYS A 464 3.29 12.17 -31.13
N SER A 465 3.45 13.47 -31.32
CA SER A 465 2.87 14.17 -32.48
C SER A 465 3.57 13.85 -33.81
N ALA A 466 4.81 13.37 -33.76
CA ALA A 466 5.65 13.09 -34.93
C ALA A 466 5.62 11.61 -35.38
N ILE A 467 5.22 10.69 -34.48
CA ILE A 467 5.28 9.24 -34.74
C ILE A 467 3.86 8.69 -34.94
N ASN A 468 3.66 8.03 -36.07
CA ASN A 468 2.42 7.32 -36.38
C ASN A 468 2.67 5.83 -36.51
N LEU A 469 2.89 5.17 -35.36
CA LEU A 469 3.13 3.74 -35.23
C LEU A 469 1.98 3.06 -34.46
N GLY A 470 1.98 1.73 -34.41
CA GLY A 470 1.04 1.00 -33.56
C GLY A 470 1.19 1.35 -32.06
N VAL A 471 0.10 1.32 -31.31
CA VAL A 471 0.00 1.78 -29.90
C VAL A 471 1.11 1.22 -29.02
N VAL A 472 1.44 -0.08 -29.15
CA VAL A 472 2.48 -0.75 -28.36
C VAL A 472 3.88 -0.17 -28.64
N ALA A 473 4.20 0.04 -29.94
CA ALA A 473 5.48 0.60 -30.35
C ALA A 473 5.61 2.06 -29.87
N CYS A 474 4.53 2.85 -30.00
CA CYS A 474 4.52 4.22 -29.48
C CYS A 474 4.76 4.24 -27.97
N LEU A 475 4.03 3.46 -27.19
CA LEU A 475 4.21 3.38 -25.73
C LEU A 475 5.63 2.96 -25.34
N CYS A 476 6.21 1.98 -26.02
CA CYS A 476 7.60 1.57 -25.76
C CYS A 476 8.60 2.69 -26.02
N ILE A 477 8.46 3.40 -27.15
CA ILE A 477 9.33 4.54 -27.50
C ILE A 477 9.16 5.68 -26.50
N GLU A 478 7.94 6.03 -26.15
CA GLU A 478 7.62 7.11 -25.20
C GLU A 478 8.20 6.82 -23.81
N VAL A 479 8.07 5.59 -23.30
CA VAL A 479 8.60 5.20 -22.00
C VAL A 479 10.13 5.17 -22.00
N ILE A 480 10.77 4.60 -23.05
CA ILE A 480 12.21 4.52 -23.13
C ILE A 480 12.80 5.94 -23.29
N LEU A 481 12.29 6.73 -24.22
CA LEU A 481 12.75 8.11 -24.45
C LEU A 481 12.60 8.95 -23.20
N GLY A 482 11.43 8.91 -22.58
CA GLY A 482 11.15 9.65 -21.34
C GLY A 482 12.11 9.25 -20.22
N GLY A 483 12.31 7.94 -20.02
CA GLY A 483 13.24 7.43 -19.03
C GLY A 483 14.67 7.89 -19.27
N VAL A 484 15.15 7.82 -20.51
CA VAL A 484 16.49 8.27 -20.87
C VAL A 484 16.67 9.78 -20.61
N ILE A 485 15.73 10.61 -21.08
CA ILE A 485 15.78 12.07 -20.86
C ILE A 485 15.82 12.40 -19.37
N TYR A 486 14.92 11.79 -18.58
CA TYR A 486 14.83 12.06 -17.16
C TYR A 486 16.09 11.64 -16.40
N ILE A 487 16.66 10.47 -16.71
CA ILE A 487 17.91 9.97 -16.12
C ILE A 487 19.08 10.88 -16.51
N VAL A 488 19.22 11.24 -17.79
CA VAL A 488 20.33 12.10 -18.27
C VAL A 488 20.30 13.46 -17.59
N LEU A 489 19.13 14.11 -17.51
CA LEU A 489 18.98 15.40 -16.83
C LEU A 489 19.28 15.28 -15.33
N SER A 490 18.78 14.23 -14.67
CA SER A 490 19.03 13.99 -13.25
C SER A 490 20.50 13.73 -12.95
N VAL A 491 21.17 12.92 -13.76
CA VAL A 491 22.61 12.62 -13.63
C VAL A 491 23.45 13.86 -13.94
N GLY A 492 23.09 14.61 -14.98
CA GLY A 492 23.76 15.89 -15.33
C GLY A 492 23.69 16.90 -14.19
N TYR A 493 22.50 17.13 -13.63
CA TYR A 493 22.29 18.00 -12.48
C TYR A 493 23.13 17.59 -11.28
N LEU A 494 23.08 16.32 -10.95
CA LEU A 494 23.90 15.78 -9.90
C LEU A 494 25.42 15.95 -10.19
N ALA A 495 25.89 15.84 -11.40
CA ALA A 495 27.28 16.08 -11.79
C ALA A 495 27.71 17.54 -11.58
N VAL A 496 26.86 18.50 -11.98
CA VAL A 496 27.10 19.91 -11.82
C VAL A 496 27.23 20.35 -10.36
N ILE A 497 26.30 19.90 -9.52
CA ILE A 497 26.37 20.17 -8.07
C ILE A 497 27.69 19.68 -7.48
N ASN A 498 28.18 18.53 -7.92
CA ASN A 498 29.45 18.01 -7.45
C ASN A 498 30.64 18.85 -7.86
N SER A 499 30.73 19.15 -9.13
CA SER A 499 31.86 19.94 -9.64
C SER A 499 31.97 21.29 -8.92
N HIS A 500 30.80 21.88 -8.60
CA HIS A 500 30.76 23.15 -7.86
C HIS A 500 31.22 22.99 -6.41
N ASN A 501 30.87 21.88 -5.76
CA ASN A 501 31.31 21.60 -4.39
C ASN A 501 32.80 21.30 -4.31
N LEU A 502 33.35 20.53 -5.27
CA LEU A 502 34.80 20.28 -5.37
C LEU A 502 35.63 21.54 -5.64
N ARG A 503 35.08 22.52 -6.37
CA ARG A 503 35.74 23.83 -6.57
C ARG A 503 35.74 24.67 -5.30
N ARG A 504 34.66 24.65 -4.52
CA ARG A 504 34.58 25.36 -3.22
C ARG A 504 35.44 24.74 -2.12
N GLU A 505 35.90 23.50 -2.27
CA GLU A 505 36.84 22.85 -1.34
C GLU A 505 38.31 23.14 -1.68
N LYS A 506 38.58 23.53 -2.92
CA LYS A 506 39.95 23.89 -3.38
C LYS A 506 40.30 25.37 -3.18
N ASN A 507 39.29 26.20 -2.99
CA ASN A 507 39.41 27.62 -2.61
C ASN A 507 39.07 27.77 -1.10
#